data_f0b00a73821dce39d2d5eeebff34d663
#
_entry.id   f0b00a73821dce39d2d5eeebff34d663
#
_cell.length_a   1.000
_cell.length_b   1.000
_cell.length_c   1.000
_cell.angle_alpha   90.00
_cell.angle_beta   90.00
_cell.angle_gamma   90.00
#
_symmetry.space_group_name_H-M   'P 1'
#
loop_
_entity.id
_entity.type
_entity.pdbx_description
1 polymer ?
#
loop_
_entity_poly.entity_id
_entity_poly.type
_entity_poly.pdbx_seq_one_letter_code
_entity_poly.pdbx_strand_id
1 'polypeptide(L)'
;MKYNIREIEEKDNKEVENVIRACLIEFGANHEGTAWADPNLGRFSEIYSTDGNKYLVAIDENGKIVGGVGIGKLDGIEDVCELQKMYCLPETRGTGISHKLMDMALEYAKKYYSKCYLETLS
;
A
#
# COMPACT_ATOMS: atom_id res chain seq x y z
N MET A 1 -1.59 -9.44 18.99
CA MET A 1 -0.39 -9.26 18.17
C MET A 1 -0.18 -7.78 17.91
N LYS A 2 1.05 -7.31 18.06
CA LYS A 2 1.36 -5.90 17.86
C LYS A 2 1.93 -5.67 16.47
N TYR A 3 1.50 -4.58 15.84
CA TYR A 3 2.02 -4.16 14.55
C TYR A 3 2.53 -2.74 14.64
N ASN A 4 3.58 -2.45 13.88
CA ASN A 4 4.06 -1.08 13.66
C ASN A 4 3.77 -0.70 12.22
N ILE A 5 3.44 0.58 12.03
CA ILE A 5 3.25 1.13 10.69
C ILE A 5 4.27 2.24 10.51
N ARG A 6 4.99 2.21 9.40
CA ARG A 6 5.95 3.25 9.04
C ARG A 6 6.02 3.43 7.53
N GLU A 7 6.68 4.47 7.10
CA GLU A 7 6.92 4.70 5.68
C GLU A 7 7.87 3.63 5.13
N ILE A 8 7.66 3.24 3.87
CA ILE A 8 8.51 2.26 3.19
C ILE A 8 9.94 2.78 3.06
N GLU A 9 10.91 1.88 3.15
CA GLU A 9 12.33 2.13 2.91
C GLU A 9 12.79 1.25 1.77
N GLU A 10 13.93 1.59 1.16
CA GLU A 10 14.46 0.84 0.03
C GLU A 10 14.62 -0.65 0.35
N LYS A 11 15.06 -0.97 1.56
CA LYS A 11 15.24 -2.35 2.00
C LYS A 11 13.95 -3.17 2.01
N ASP A 12 12.80 -2.49 2.01
CA ASP A 12 11.49 -3.15 2.10
C ASP A 12 10.92 -3.52 0.72
N ASN A 13 11.49 -2.99 -0.35
CA ASN A 13 10.90 -3.09 -1.69
C ASN A 13 10.58 -4.52 -2.10
N LYS A 14 11.53 -5.43 -1.91
CA LYS A 14 11.34 -6.82 -2.33
C LYS A 14 10.28 -7.53 -1.47
N GLU A 15 10.30 -7.27 -0.19
CA GLU A 15 9.33 -7.89 0.72
C GLU A 15 7.91 -7.38 0.47
N VAL A 16 7.75 -6.08 0.18
CA VAL A 16 6.46 -5.51 -0.20
C VAL A 16 5.95 -6.14 -1.49
N GLU A 17 6.82 -6.27 -2.48
CA GLU A 17 6.46 -6.96 -3.73
C GLU A 17 5.95 -8.37 -3.45
N ASN A 18 6.64 -9.10 -2.59
CA ASN A 18 6.27 -10.48 -2.25
C ASN A 18 4.91 -10.53 -1.56
N VAL A 19 4.62 -9.57 -0.67
CA VAL A 19 3.31 -9.49 -0.01
C VAL A 19 2.20 -9.26 -1.04
N ILE A 20 2.40 -8.33 -1.96
CA ILE A 20 1.41 -8.02 -2.98
C ILE A 20 1.17 -9.24 -3.88
N ARG A 21 2.24 -9.90 -4.33
CA ARG A 21 2.11 -11.09 -5.17
C ARG A 21 1.41 -12.23 -4.44
N ALA A 22 1.71 -12.43 -3.15
CA ALA A 22 1.02 -13.45 -2.36
C ALA A 22 -0.48 -13.17 -2.27
N CYS A 23 -0.87 -11.91 -2.07
CA CYS A 23 -2.28 -11.52 -2.02
C CYS A 23 -2.96 -11.72 -3.37
N LEU A 24 -2.27 -11.38 -4.46
CA LEU A 24 -2.83 -11.55 -5.79
C LEU A 24 -3.04 -13.02 -6.13
N ILE A 25 -2.12 -13.88 -5.75
CA ILE A 25 -2.26 -15.33 -5.93
C ILE A 25 -3.47 -15.83 -5.16
N GLU A 26 -3.64 -15.39 -3.93
CA GLU A 26 -4.78 -15.79 -3.10
C GLU A 26 -6.12 -15.48 -3.78
N PHE A 27 -6.20 -14.33 -4.43
CA PHE A 27 -7.44 -13.88 -5.08
C PHE A 27 -7.54 -14.31 -6.55
N GLY A 28 -6.60 -15.12 -7.04
CA GLY A 28 -6.61 -15.56 -8.45
C GLY A 28 -6.29 -14.43 -9.43
N ALA A 29 -5.63 -13.36 -8.97
CA ALA A 29 -5.34 -12.18 -9.77
C ALA A 29 -3.87 -12.12 -10.22
N ASN A 30 -3.18 -13.26 -10.26
CA ASN A 30 -1.78 -13.35 -10.64
C ASN A 30 -1.61 -13.47 -12.16
N HIS A 31 -2.11 -12.46 -12.88
CA HIS A 31 -2.10 -12.48 -14.36
C HIS A 31 -2.09 -11.03 -14.88
N GLU A 32 -1.87 -10.89 -16.19
CA GLU A 32 -1.92 -9.58 -16.83
C GLU A 32 -3.29 -8.93 -16.66
N GLY A 33 -3.31 -7.60 -16.65
CA GLY A 33 -4.51 -6.82 -16.43
C GLY A 33 -4.75 -6.47 -14.96
N THR A 34 -3.89 -6.96 -14.08
CA THR A 34 -3.94 -6.66 -12.64
C THR A 34 -2.60 -6.06 -12.21
N ALA A 35 -2.48 -5.78 -10.90
CA ALA A 35 -1.23 -5.29 -10.34
C ALA A 35 -0.07 -6.27 -10.53
N TRP A 36 -0.35 -7.55 -10.83
CA TRP A 36 0.69 -8.55 -11.10
C TRP A 36 1.66 -8.13 -12.19
N ALA A 37 1.15 -7.43 -13.22
CA ALA A 37 1.93 -6.99 -14.37
C ALA A 37 2.51 -5.58 -14.19
N ASP A 38 2.32 -4.94 -13.04
CA ASP A 38 2.82 -3.59 -12.79
C ASP A 38 4.36 -3.63 -12.73
N PRO A 39 5.06 -2.91 -13.64
CA PRO A 39 6.53 -2.91 -13.62
C PRO A 39 7.12 -2.21 -12.40
N ASN A 40 6.31 -1.49 -11.63
CA ASN A 40 6.77 -0.75 -10.45
C ASN A 40 6.73 -1.58 -9.17
N LEU A 41 6.18 -2.79 -9.20
CA LEU A 41 6.30 -3.69 -8.05
C LEU A 41 7.77 -3.91 -7.73
N GLY A 42 8.13 -3.77 -6.48
CA GLY A 42 9.53 -3.88 -6.05
C GLY A 42 10.29 -2.55 -6.09
N ARG A 43 9.63 -1.43 -6.44
CA ARG A 43 10.25 -0.11 -6.52
C ARG A 43 9.46 0.96 -5.75
N PHE A 44 8.61 0.58 -4.83
CA PHE A 44 7.69 1.53 -4.21
C PHE A 44 8.40 2.60 -3.37
N SER A 45 9.57 2.31 -2.80
CA SER A 45 10.31 3.35 -2.06
C SER A 45 10.68 4.53 -2.98
N GLU A 46 10.91 4.26 -4.25
CA GLU A 46 11.22 5.27 -5.25
C GLU A 46 9.94 5.91 -5.81
N ILE A 47 8.96 5.07 -6.16
CA ILE A 47 7.71 5.53 -6.78
C ILE A 47 6.94 6.47 -5.86
N TYR A 48 6.97 6.23 -4.56
CA TYR A 48 6.23 7.01 -3.57
C TYR A 48 7.12 7.99 -2.79
N SER A 49 8.24 8.42 -3.36
CA SER A 49 9.22 9.26 -2.66
C SER A 49 8.94 10.76 -2.76
N THR A 50 8.07 11.21 -3.66
CA THR A 50 7.79 12.63 -3.85
C THR A 50 6.74 13.13 -2.87
N ASP A 51 6.78 14.44 -2.56
CA ASP A 51 5.81 15.06 -1.67
C ASP A 51 4.38 14.83 -2.18
N GLY A 52 3.49 14.49 -1.28
CA GLY A 52 2.12 14.16 -1.64
C GLY A 52 1.92 12.68 -1.97
N ASN A 53 3.00 11.93 -2.15
CA ASN A 53 2.96 10.48 -2.33
C ASN A 53 3.61 9.82 -1.14
N LYS A 54 3.07 8.68 -0.72
CA LYS A 54 3.63 7.92 0.40
C LYS A 54 3.17 6.48 0.32
N TYR A 55 4.05 5.56 0.69
CA TYR A 55 3.67 4.17 0.91
C TYR A 55 3.98 3.79 2.35
N LEU A 56 2.97 3.27 3.05
CA LEU A 56 3.09 2.82 4.43
C LEU A 56 3.14 1.30 4.47
N VAL A 57 3.98 0.75 5.34
CA VAL A 57 4.07 -0.69 5.54
C VAL A 57 3.71 -1.04 6.97
N ALA A 58 3.01 -2.15 7.15
CA ALA A 58 2.68 -2.72 8.45
C ALA A 58 3.64 -3.87 8.73
N ILE A 59 4.24 -3.86 9.91
CA ILE A 59 5.29 -4.80 10.30
C ILE A 59 4.86 -5.49 11.58
N ASP A 60 4.96 -6.82 11.62
CA ASP A 60 4.62 -7.56 12.83
C ASP A 60 5.76 -7.50 13.86
N GLU A 61 5.54 -8.10 15.01
CA GLU A 61 6.51 -8.04 16.11
C GLU A 61 7.81 -8.79 15.82
N ASN A 62 7.86 -9.59 14.75
CA ASN A 62 9.07 -10.29 14.31
C ASN A 62 9.81 -9.54 13.20
N GLY A 63 9.33 -8.36 12.83
CA GLY A 63 9.95 -7.57 11.78
C GLY A 63 9.50 -7.94 10.36
N LYS A 64 8.48 -8.79 10.24
CA LYS A 64 7.96 -9.20 8.93
C LYS A 64 6.94 -8.19 8.42
N ILE A 65 7.06 -7.80 7.17
CA ILE A 65 6.05 -6.94 6.53
C ILE A 65 4.83 -7.81 6.21
N VAL A 66 3.66 -7.36 6.69
CA VAL A 66 2.41 -8.11 6.54
C VAL A 66 1.36 -7.35 5.75
N GLY A 67 1.62 -6.12 5.38
CA GLY A 67 0.69 -5.33 4.59
C GLY A 67 1.24 -3.97 4.25
N GLY A 68 0.48 -3.24 3.44
CA GLY A 68 0.86 -1.89 3.07
C GLY A 68 -0.25 -1.17 2.33
N VAL A 69 -0.07 0.15 2.18
CA VAL A 69 -1.01 1.03 1.48
C VAL A 69 -0.28 2.26 0.98
N GLY A 70 -0.66 2.72 -0.21
CA GLY A 70 -0.09 3.91 -0.81
C GLY A 70 -1.09 5.05 -0.96
N ILE A 71 -0.57 6.26 -0.92
CA ILE A 71 -1.28 7.47 -1.34
C ILE A 71 -0.53 8.03 -2.53
N GLY A 72 -1.23 8.21 -3.64
CA GLY A 72 -0.66 8.78 -4.84
C GLY A 72 -1.55 9.86 -5.44
N LYS A 73 -0.91 10.89 -6.01
CA LYS A 73 -1.65 11.94 -6.70
C LYS A 73 -2.38 11.34 -7.90
N LEU A 74 -3.62 11.77 -8.10
CA LEU A 74 -4.40 11.33 -9.26
C LEU A 74 -4.02 12.21 -10.45
N ASP A 75 -3.50 11.59 -11.51
CA ASP A 75 -3.01 12.30 -12.68
C ASP A 75 -4.13 13.10 -13.37
N GLY A 76 -3.81 14.33 -13.72
CA GLY A 76 -4.72 15.19 -14.46
C GLY A 76 -5.79 15.87 -13.60
N ILE A 77 -5.84 15.60 -12.32
CA ILE A 77 -6.82 16.23 -11.40
C ILE A 77 -6.06 16.80 -10.21
N GLU A 78 -6.15 18.11 -10.02
CA GLU A 78 -5.51 18.77 -8.89
C GLU A 78 -6.28 18.51 -7.60
N ASP A 79 -5.56 18.50 -6.49
CA ASP A 79 -6.11 18.41 -5.13
C ASP A 79 -6.85 17.11 -4.84
N VAL A 80 -6.60 16.08 -5.64
CA VAL A 80 -7.21 14.77 -5.48
C VAL A 80 -6.12 13.71 -5.48
N CYS A 81 -6.21 12.79 -4.53
CA CYS A 81 -5.32 11.63 -4.49
C CYS A 81 -6.12 10.34 -4.53
N GLU A 82 -5.39 9.25 -4.59
CA GLU A 82 -5.97 7.92 -4.64
C GLU A 82 -5.29 7.03 -3.61
N LEU A 83 -6.09 6.24 -2.90
CA LEU A 83 -5.58 5.17 -2.05
C LEU A 83 -5.22 4.00 -2.96
N GLN A 84 -3.96 3.59 -2.94
CA GLN A 84 -3.43 2.65 -3.93
C GLN A 84 -2.75 1.46 -3.27
N LYS A 85 -2.77 0.33 -3.96
CA LYS A 85 -1.95 -0.84 -3.62
C LYS A 85 -2.07 -1.23 -2.17
N MET A 86 -3.31 -1.27 -1.65
CA MET A 86 -3.56 -1.74 -0.29
C MET A 86 -3.69 -3.25 -0.28
N TYR A 87 -2.72 -3.91 0.35
CA TYR A 87 -2.68 -5.37 0.43
C TYR A 87 -2.25 -5.77 1.83
N CYS A 88 -2.94 -6.77 2.38
CA CYS A 88 -2.60 -7.33 3.70
C CYS A 88 -2.64 -8.86 3.60
N LEU A 89 -1.67 -9.51 4.23
CA LEU A 89 -1.62 -10.97 4.25
C LEU A 89 -2.82 -11.55 4.99
N PRO A 90 -3.24 -12.79 4.64
CA PRO A 90 -4.40 -13.42 5.30
C PRO A 90 -4.28 -13.50 6.82
N GLU A 91 -3.07 -13.65 7.34
CA GLU A 91 -2.82 -13.76 8.78
C GLU A 91 -3.20 -12.49 9.55
N THR A 92 -3.37 -11.35 8.86
CA THR A 92 -3.76 -10.09 9.50
C THR A 92 -5.27 -9.96 9.70
N ARG A 93 -6.04 -10.87 9.13
CA ARG A 93 -7.51 -10.77 9.21
C ARG A 93 -7.97 -10.83 10.66
N GLY A 94 -8.93 -9.96 11.00
CA GLY A 94 -9.47 -9.87 12.34
C GLY A 94 -8.61 -9.10 13.34
N THR A 95 -7.45 -8.56 12.91
CA THR A 95 -6.54 -7.82 13.80
C THR A 95 -6.79 -6.32 13.79
N GLY A 96 -7.53 -5.80 12.81
CA GLY A 96 -7.76 -4.35 12.65
C GLY A 96 -6.62 -3.60 11.97
N ILE A 97 -5.56 -4.31 11.54
CA ILE A 97 -4.40 -3.62 10.95
C ILE A 97 -4.73 -2.93 9.63
N SER A 98 -5.61 -3.49 8.81
CA SER A 98 -6.01 -2.87 7.56
C SER A 98 -6.71 -1.54 7.80
N HIS A 99 -7.59 -1.46 8.81
CA HIS A 99 -8.23 -0.21 9.21
C HIS A 99 -7.21 0.82 9.64
N LYS A 100 -6.22 0.39 10.43
CA LYS A 100 -5.20 1.30 10.94
C LYS A 100 -4.35 1.85 9.81
N LEU A 101 -3.98 1.00 8.85
CA LEU A 101 -3.26 1.44 7.65
C LEU A 101 -4.08 2.48 6.88
N MET A 102 -5.35 2.20 6.65
CA MET A 102 -6.23 3.12 5.93
C MET A 102 -6.34 4.46 6.67
N ASP A 103 -6.57 4.43 7.98
CA ASP A 103 -6.70 5.65 8.78
C ASP A 103 -5.44 6.50 8.70
N MET A 104 -4.27 5.89 8.81
CA MET A 104 -3.01 6.61 8.73
C MET A 104 -2.75 7.19 7.34
N ALA A 105 -3.11 6.43 6.30
CA ALA A 105 -2.97 6.90 4.93
C ALA A 105 -3.89 8.11 4.68
N LEU A 106 -5.13 8.06 5.15
CA LEU A 106 -6.07 9.15 4.98
C LEU A 106 -5.65 10.38 5.78
N GLU A 107 -5.09 10.21 6.97
CA GLU A 107 -4.55 11.33 7.74
C GLU A 107 -3.41 12.03 6.99
N TYR A 108 -2.53 11.25 6.37
CA TYR A 108 -1.47 11.81 5.52
C TYR A 108 -2.08 12.57 4.34
N ALA A 109 -3.06 11.95 3.67
CA ALA A 109 -3.70 12.53 2.49
C ALA A 109 -4.34 13.89 2.79
N LYS A 110 -4.93 14.05 3.96
CA LYS A 110 -5.56 15.33 4.35
C LYS A 110 -4.61 16.50 4.36
N LYS A 111 -3.31 16.26 4.53
CA LYS A 111 -2.30 17.33 4.56
C LYS A 111 -2.02 17.89 3.17
N TYR A 112 -2.34 17.16 2.12
CA TYR A 112 -1.98 17.51 0.75
C TYR A 112 -3.17 17.63 -0.19
N TYR A 113 -4.30 17.01 0.14
CA TYR A 113 -5.43 16.87 -0.78
C TYR A 113 -6.75 17.07 -0.07
N SER A 114 -7.75 17.58 -0.81
CA SER A 114 -9.10 17.73 -0.28
C SER A 114 -9.97 16.50 -0.51
N LYS A 115 -9.59 15.63 -1.44
CA LYS A 115 -10.35 14.42 -1.77
C LYS A 115 -9.41 13.24 -1.98
N CYS A 116 -9.89 12.05 -1.60
CA CYS A 116 -9.17 10.82 -1.82
C CYS A 116 -10.13 9.76 -2.36
N TYR A 117 -9.77 9.18 -3.50
CA TYR A 117 -10.51 8.07 -4.08
C TYR A 117 -9.89 6.75 -3.67
N LEU A 118 -10.72 5.70 -3.60
CA LEU A 118 -10.25 4.34 -3.33
C LEU A 118 -10.04 3.63 -4.67
N GLU A 119 -8.86 3.05 -4.84
CA GLU A 119 -8.58 2.18 -5.98
C GLU A 119 -9.33 0.87 -5.76
N THR A 120 -10.16 0.47 -6.72
CA THR A 120 -10.86 -0.80 -6.63
C THR A 120 -10.01 -1.89 -7.25
N LEU A 121 -10.07 -3.08 -6.65
CA LEU A 121 -9.48 -4.28 -7.24
C LEU A 121 -10.30 -4.67 -8.45
N SER A 122 -9.72 -4.60 -9.60
CA SER A 122 -10.38 -5.02 -10.82
C SER A 122 -9.58 -6.12 -11.49
#